data_0437f443e977d74e422c5c7d8fb83a8a
#
_entry.id   0437f443e977d74e422c5c7d8fb83a8a
#
_cell.length_a   1.000
_cell.length_b   1.000
_cell.length_c   1.000
_cell.angle_alpha   90.00
_cell.angle_beta   90.00
_cell.angle_gamma   90.00
#
_symmetry.space_group_name_H-M   'P 1'
#
loop_
_entity.id
_entity.type
_entity.pdbx_description
1 polymer ?
#
loop_
_entity_poly.entity_id
_entity_poly.type
_entity_poly.pdbx_seq_one_letter_code
_entity_poly.pdbx_strand_id
1 'polypeptide(L)'
;MENSWQGKRILMLGAGRQGQALARFMADRKAIVTISDIQPFDQLRSAWESLKMLPVCWVTGGHPQSLLDETDFVCVTGGADLKQPILKEAFERGIPVLNDTQIFLTEVSAPVIGITGSSGKTTTTTLVGRIAEAAKKPDQKVWVGGNIGMPLLTMTDKIQPDDIVILELSSFQLELTTISPHIAAVLNITPNHLDRHETMEAYIRAKKNILNYQSADDIAVLNRDDENSWHLRNDLKGKIISFGFDKPAENNGDPVIYCENMAIKREMNGEIENLIRLDQIRLRGRHNIANTMAAFAVSTAAGFGIEAMHSAVVNFTGVEHRLQYVRNFHGADWYNDSIATAPERTLAAVRSFDEPLVMLLGGRDKKLPWDELATEIHHHAHAAILFGEAAPLIKKALERNKTSESELEIIQVDSLEEAVDAAASVCREGDVVLLSPGGTSYDAFRDFEERGKAFTEWVMRLT
;
A
#
# COMPACT_ATOMS: atom_id res chain seq x y z
N MET A 1 -17.86 18.61 19.60
CA MET A 1 -16.43 19.05 19.65
C MET A 1 -16.38 20.49 19.16
N GLU A 2 -15.77 21.42 19.90
CA GLU A 2 -15.50 22.76 19.38
C GLU A 2 -14.68 22.66 18.13
N ASN A 3 -15.04 23.43 17.09
CA ASN A 3 -14.35 23.43 15.81
C ASN A 3 -12.95 24.06 15.96
N SER A 4 -11.95 23.25 16.25
CA SER A 4 -10.58 23.67 16.56
C SER A 4 -9.88 24.42 15.40
N TRP A 5 -10.44 24.36 14.19
CA TRP A 5 -9.87 24.95 12.98
C TRP A 5 -10.50 26.30 12.59
N GLN A 6 -11.62 26.67 13.22
CA GLN A 6 -12.32 27.93 12.86
C GLN A 6 -11.42 29.16 13.02
N GLY A 7 -11.27 29.90 11.94
CA GLY A 7 -10.45 31.13 11.90
C GLY A 7 -8.93 30.88 11.88
N LYS A 8 -8.46 29.63 11.94
CA LYS A 8 -7.02 29.30 11.81
C LYS A 8 -6.57 29.52 10.37
N ARG A 9 -5.38 30.09 10.21
CA ARG A 9 -4.76 30.36 8.91
C ARG A 9 -3.87 29.16 8.54
N ILE A 10 -4.28 28.45 7.50
CA ILE A 10 -3.65 27.21 7.05
C ILE A 10 -2.95 27.46 5.72
N LEU A 11 -1.65 27.23 5.68
CA LEU A 11 -0.87 27.19 4.45
C LEU A 11 -0.76 25.73 3.98
N MET A 12 -1.43 25.40 2.87
CA MET A 12 -1.36 24.09 2.22
C MET A 12 -0.28 24.11 1.15
N LEU A 13 0.71 23.20 1.23
CA LEU A 13 1.72 23.03 0.20
C LEU A 13 1.37 21.87 -0.73
N GLY A 14 1.13 22.21 -2.00
CA GLY A 14 0.77 21.28 -3.07
C GLY A 14 -0.73 21.13 -3.28
N ALA A 15 -1.16 21.23 -4.55
CA ALA A 15 -2.55 21.14 -5.01
C ALA A 15 -2.89 19.78 -5.65
N GLY A 16 -2.13 18.72 -5.36
CA GLY A 16 -2.44 17.35 -5.77
C GLY A 16 -3.73 16.83 -5.12
N ARG A 17 -4.16 15.61 -5.47
CA ARG A 17 -5.42 15.00 -4.98
C ARG A 17 -5.58 15.05 -3.45
N GLN A 18 -4.51 14.71 -2.71
CA GLN A 18 -4.52 14.77 -1.24
C GLN A 18 -4.59 16.21 -0.72
N GLY A 19 -3.83 17.15 -1.33
CA GLY A 19 -3.86 18.57 -0.97
C GLY A 19 -5.25 19.19 -1.19
N GLN A 20 -5.92 18.86 -2.28
CA GLN A 20 -7.30 19.28 -2.53
C GLN A 20 -8.29 18.75 -1.48
N ALA A 21 -8.16 17.46 -1.12
CA ALA A 21 -9.01 16.85 -0.09
C ALA A 21 -8.81 17.53 1.27
N LEU A 22 -7.55 17.81 1.64
CA LEU A 22 -7.21 18.46 2.89
C LEU A 22 -7.65 19.94 2.91
N ALA A 23 -7.47 20.67 1.79
CA ALA A 23 -7.93 22.05 1.66
C ALA A 23 -9.47 22.15 1.81
N ARG A 24 -10.21 21.22 1.20
CA ARG A 24 -11.67 21.10 1.36
C ARG A 24 -12.05 20.83 2.82
N PHE A 25 -11.41 19.86 3.44
CA PHE A 25 -11.64 19.51 4.85
C PHE A 25 -11.46 20.73 5.78
N MET A 26 -10.40 21.50 5.58
CA MET A 26 -10.10 22.69 6.37
C MET A 26 -11.09 23.85 6.10
N ALA A 27 -11.43 24.08 4.83
CA ALA A 27 -12.39 25.10 4.44
C ALA A 27 -13.80 24.82 5.00
N ASP A 28 -14.24 23.55 4.97
CA ASP A 28 -15.53 23.12 5.56
C ASP A 28 -15.57 23.36 7.07
N ARG A 29 -14.40 23.35 7.74
CA ARG A 29 -14.22 23.69 9.16
C ARG A 29 -13.96 25.15 9.42
N LYS A 30 -14.21 26.02 8.43
CA LYS A 30 -14.09 27.49 8.51
C LYS A 30 -12.66 27.97 8.82
N ALA A 31 -11.64 27.21 8.45
CA ALA A 31 -10.27 27.69 8.41
C ALA A 31 -10.08 28.66 7.24
N ILE A 32 -9.10 29.55 7.36
CA ILE A 32 -8.65 30.43 6.28
C ILE A 32 -7.54 29.68 5.54
N VAL A 33 -7.84 29.16 4.34
CA VAL A 33 -6.94 28.29 3.60
C VAL A 33 -6.23 29.02 2.47
N THR A 34 -4.92 28.94 2.44
CA THR A 34 -4.08 29.35 1.30
C THR A 34 -3.40 28.11 0.73
N ILE A 35 -3.62 27.81 -0.55
CA ILE A 35 -2.89 26.74 -1.27
C ILE A 35 -1.72 27.39 -2.00
N SER A 36 -0.52 26.86 -1.76
CA SER A 36 0.68 27.23 -2.51
C SER A 36 1.20 26.03 -3.30
N ASP A 37 1.52 26.23 -4.59
CA ASP A 37 2.08 25.18 -5.44
C ASP A 37 3.21 25.72 -6.32
N ILE A 38 4.23 24.89 -6.59
CA ILE A 38 5.36 25.24 -7.45
C ILE A 38 4.97 25.34 -8.92
N GLN A 39 3.89 24.67 -9.32
CA GLN A 39 3.40 24.71 -10.69
C GLN A 39 2.72 26.04 -11.00
N PRO A 40 2.80 26.49 -12.27
CA PRO A 40 2.05 27.67 -12.70
C PRO A 40 0.54 27.36 -12.74
N PHE A 41 -0.26 28.40 -12.63
CA PHE A 41 -1.73 28.28 -12.55
C PHE A 41 -2.35 27.46 -13.69
N ASP A 42 -1.81 27.58 -14.91
CA ASP A 42 -2.35 26.86 -16.08
C ASP A 42 -2.31 25.34 -15.93
N GLN A 43 -1.35 24.79 -15.18
CA GLN A 43 -1.26 23.37 -14.87
C GLN A 43 -2.17 22.97 -13.69
N LEU A 44 -2.64 23.93 -12.91
CA LEU A 44 -3.48 23.72 -11.72
C LEU A 44 -4.96 24.00 -11.96
N ARG A 45 -5.39 24.28 -13.20
CA ARG A 45 -6.79 24.63 -13.53
C ARG A 45 -7.78 23.58 -13.04
N SER A 46 -7.50 22.29 -13.20
CA SER A 46 -8.37 21.21 -12.75
C SER A 46 -8.52 21.21 -11.22
N ALA A 47 -7.42 21.44 -10.49
CA ALA A 47 -7.44 21.55 -9.03
C ALA A 47 -8.23 22.78 -8.57
N TRP A 48 -8.01 23.92 -9.24
CA TRP A 48 -8.75 25.14 -8.97
C TRP A 48 -10.25 24.97 -9.23
N GLU A 49 -10.65 24.40 -10.37
CA GLU A 49 -12.06 24.11 -10.69
C GLU A 49 -12.73 23.25 -9.62
N SER A 50 -12.02 22.27 -9.06
CA SER A 50 -12.54 21.40 -8.01
C SER A 50 -12.81 22.10 -6.68
N LEU A 51 -12.12 23.23 -6.43
CA LEU A 51 -12.17 23.98 -5.17
C LEU A 51 -12.76 25.39 -5.33
N LYS A 52 -13.15 25.83 -6.53
CA LYS A 52 -13.59 27.21 -6.84
C LYS A 52 -14.78 27.72 -6.02
N MET A 53 -15.60 26.81 -5.48
CA MET A 53 -16.76 27.16 -4.64
C MET A 53 -16.39 27.32 -3.17
N LEU A 54 -15.13 27.06 -2.78
CA LEU A 54 -14.62 27.21 -1.44
C LEU A 54 -13.80 28.51 -1.29
N PRO A 55 -13.80 29.13 -0.11
CA PRO A 55 -13.04 30.35 0.17
C PRO A 55 -11.54 30.01 0.35
N VAL A 56 -10.86 29.67 -0.75
CA VAL A 56 -9.45 29.27 -0.76
C VAL A 56 -8.64 30.28 -1.57
N CYS A 57 -7.56 30.80 -0.98
CA CYS A 57 -6.59 31.63 -1.67
C CYS A 57 -5.55 30.77 -2.40
N TRP A 58 -5.03 31.25 -3.54
CA TRP A 58 -4.06 30.52 -4.35
C TRP A 58 -2.78 31.33 -4.57
N VAL A 59 -1.64 30.69 -4.35
CA VAL A 59 -0.31 31.19 -4.70
C VAL A 59 0.38 30.14 -5.56
N THR A 60 0.71 30.46 -6.80
CA THR A 60 1.23 29.50 -7.79
C THR A 60 2.59 29.94 -8.33
N GLY A 61 3.39 29.00 -8.81
CA GLY A 61 4.73 29.24 -9.35
C GLY A 61 5.81 29.31 -8.28
N GLY A 62 5.55 28.84 -7.07
CA GLY A 62 6.54 28.77 -5.99
C GLY A 62 5.92 28.89 -4.59
N HIS A 63 6.78 28.79 -3.58
CA HIS A 63 6.43 28.90 -2.17
C HIS A 63 7.18 30.09 -1.53
N PRO A 64 6.69 31.35 -1.69
CA PRO A 64 7.30 32.51 -1.03
C PRO A 64 7.30 32.36 0.49
N GLN A 65 8.44 32.62 1.15
CA GLN A 65 8.57 32.51 2.61
C GLN A 65 7.66 33.49 3.36
N SER A 66 7.29 34.63 2.74
CA SER A 66 6.34 35.59 3.30
C SER A 66 4.95 35.01 3.58
N LEU A 67 4.60 33.86 2.99
CA LEU A 67 3.37 33.16 3.32
C LEU A 67 3.31 32.71 4.78
N LEU A 68 4.47 32.51 5.41
CA LEU A 68 4.56 32.08 6.81
C LEU A 68 4.23 33.22 7.80
N ASP A 69 4.28 34.50 7.37
CA ASP A 69 4.05 35.64 8.26
C ASP A 69 2.61 35.68 8.81
N GLU A 70 1.70 35.08 8.07
CA GLU A 70 0.28 35.02 8.45
C GLU A 70 -0.23 33.58 8.57
N THR A 71 0.64 32.61 8.87
CA THR A 71 0.31 31.19 8.93
C THR A 71 0.32 30.67 10.37
N ASP A 72 -0.76 30.02 10.80
CA ASP A 72 -0.84 29.34 12.09
C ASP A 72 -0.38 27.89 11.98
N PHE A 73 -0.63 27.23 10.83
CA PHE A 73 -0.23 25.85 10.54
C PHE A 73 0.16 25.69 9.08
N VAL A 74 1.23 24.95 8.83
CA VAL A 74 1.56 24.49 7.48
C VAL A 74 1.07 23.05 7.32
N CYS A 75 0.32 22.80 6.25
CA CYS A 75 -0.13 21.46 5.90
C CYS A 75 0.58 20.94 4.65
N VAL A 76 1.07 19.72 4.72
CA VAL A 76 1.75 19.06 3.60
C VAL A 76 1.07 17.72 3.29
N THR A 77 1.25 17.21 2.06
CA THR A 77 0.87 15.84 1.74
C THR A 77 2.01 14.88 2.08
N GLY A 78 1.71 13.58 2.29
CA GLY A 78 2.69 12.56 2.68
C GLY A 78 3.86 12.34 1.70
N GLY A 79 3.87 13.03 0.56
CA GLY A 79 4.97 13.03 -0.41
C GLY A 79 5.84 14.29 -0.40
N ALA A 80 5.54 15.31 0.44
CA ALA A 80 6.27 16.58 0.45
C ALA A 80 7.73 16.40 0.91
N ASP A 81 8.66 17.04 0.21
CA ASP A 81 10.06 17.09 0.65
C ASP A 81 10.19 18.07 1.81
N LEU A 82 10.46 17.55 3.02
CA LEU A 82 10.60 18.35 4.24
C LEU A 82 11.85 19.25 4.25
N LYS A 83 12.76 19.09 3.29
CA LYS A 83 13.96 19.94 3.13
C LYS A 83 13.71 21.21 2.34
N GLN A 84 12.50 21.41 1.83
CA GLN A 84 12.16 22.65 1.12
C GLN A 84 12.42 23.87 2.00
N PRO A 85 12.91 24.98 1.42
CA PRO A 85 13.25 26.20 2.18
C PRO A 85 12.11 26.73 3.06
N ILE A 86 10.88 26.69 2.55
CA ILE A 86 9.70 27.16 3.29
C ILE A 86 9.40 26.28 4.52
N LEU A 87 9.63 24.95 4.44
CA LEU A 87 9.42 24.05 5.58
C LEU A 87 10.52 24.18 6.63
N LYS A 88 11.78 24.37 6.21
CA LYS A 88 12.87 24.70 7.13
C LYS A 88 12.57 25.97 7.91
N GLU A 89 12.18 27.02 7.23
CA GLU A 89 11.79 28.30 7.84
C GLU A 89 10.59 28.13 8.79
N ALA A 90 9.58 27.32 8.41
CA ALA A 90 8.44 27.02 9.29
C ALA A 90 8.89 26.33 10.58
N PHE A 91 9.79 25.33 10.51
CA PHE A 91 10.36 24.67 11.69
C PHE A 91 11.18 25.65 12.55
N GLU A 92 12.00 26.50 11.94
CA GLU A 92 12.81 27.51 12.66
C GLU A 92 11.93 28.55 13.36
N ARG A 93 10.79 28.93 12.77
CA ARG A 93 9.80 29.82 13.39
C ARG A 93 8.88 29.12 14.40
N GLY A 94 8.99 27.80 14.57
CA GLY A 94 8.12 27.02 15.45
C GLY A 94 6.66 26.91 14.96
N ILE A 95 6.41 27.12 13.64
CA ILE A 95 5.09 26.93 13.04
C ILE A 95 4.85 25.42 12.87
N PRO A 96 3.76 24.87 13.43
CA PRO A 96 3.49 23.45 13.32
C PRO A 96 3.28 23.02 11.86
N VAL A 97 3.99 21.95 11.46
CA VAL A 97 3.86 21.31 10.15
C VAL A 97 3.10 20.00 10.32
N LEU A 98 1.96 19.88 9.66
CA LEU A 98 1.04 18.75 9.78
C LEU A 98 0.84 18.07 8.42
N ASN A 99 0.54 16.79 8.43
CA ASN A 99 0.07 16.08 7.25
C ASN A 99 -1.38 15.58 7.45
N ASP A 100 -1.96 15.08 6.37
CA ASP A 100 -3.32 14.52 6.37
C ASP A 100 -3.50 13.39 7.39
N THR A 101 -2.49 12.56 7.60
CA THR A 101 -2.50 11.46 8.58
C THR A 101 -2.55 11.98 10.01
N GLN A 102 -1.70 12.96 10.35
CA GLN A 102 -1.71 13.58 11.69
C GLN A 102 -3.08 14.20 11.99
N ILE A 103 -3.64 14.95 11.02
CA ILE A 103 -4.93 15.60 11.17
C ILE A 103 -6.03 14.55 11.32
N PHE A 104 -6.03 13.49 10.49
CA PHE A 104 -7.00 12.41 10.60
C PHE A 104 -6.96 11.72 11.98
N LEU A 105 -5.76 11.36 12.48
CA LEU A 105 -5.60 10.73 13.79
C LEU A 105 -6.03 11.64 14.95
N THR A 106 -5.96 12.96 14.77
CA THR A 106 -6.44 13.94 15.77
C THR A 106 -7.97 14.04 15.78
N GLU A 107 -8.60 13.94 14.61
CA GLU A 107 -10.04 14.22 14.43
C GLU A 107 -10.92 12.98 14.53
N VAL A 108 -10.39 11.78 14.24
CA VAL A 108 -11.18 10.56 14.24
C VAL A 108 -11.61 10.17 15.66
N SER A 109 -12.90 9.83 15.81
CA SER A 109 -13.45 9.45 17.11
C SER A 109 -13.33 7.96 17.42
N ALA A 110 -13.14 7.12 16.40
CA ALA A 110 -13.01 5.68 16.53
C ALA A 110 -11.55 5.26 16.81
N PRO A 111 -11.31 4.14 17.51
CA PRO A 111 -9.98 3.57 17.66
C PRO A 111 -9.41 3.17 16.30
N VAL A 112 -8.14 3.48 16.10
CA VAL A 112 -7.44 3.24 14.83
C VAL A 112 -6.49 2.07 14.94
N ILE A 113 -6.50 1.22 13.92
CA ILE A 113 -5.51 0.18 13.64
C ILE A 113 -4.57 0.72 12.57
N GLY A 114 -3.29 0.93 12.88
CA GLY A 114 -2.28 1.40 11.94
C GLY A 114 -1.32 0.30 11.53
N ILE A 115 -1.03 0.18 10.24
CA ILE A 115 -0.15 -0.86 9.69
C ILE A 115 0.94 -0.21 8.84
N THR A 116 2.21 -0.43 9.19
CA THR A 116 3.38 0.01 8.43
C THR A 116 4.36 -1.13 8.17
N GLY A 117 5.30 -0.90 7.27
CA GLY A 117 6.36 -1.83 6.91
C GLY A 117 7.03 -1.38 5.61
N SER A 118 8.18 -1.96 5.28
CA SER A 118 8.79 -1.76 3.95
C SER A 118 7.95 -2.46 2.90
N SER A 119 7.55 -3.71 3.14
CA SER A 119 6.70 -4.52 2.26
C SER A 119 5.50 -5.12 3.02
N GLY A 120 4.54 -5.70 2.28
CA GLY A 120 3.40 -6.42 2.85
C GLY A 120 2.24 -5.57 3.37
N LYS A 121 2.41 -4.25 3.49
CA LYS A 121 1.40 -3.33 4.05
C LYS A 121 0.00 -3.52 3.44
N THR A 122 -0.11 -3.39 2.13
CA THR A 122 -1.39 -3.43 1.41
C THR A 122 -2.09 -4.77 1.60
N THR A 123 -1.36 -5.88 1.47
CA THR A 123 -1.91 -7.23 1.67
C THR A 123 -2.42 -7.40 3.09
N THR A 124 -1.61 -7.04 4.09
CA THR A 124 -1.98 -7.13 5.50
C THR A 124 -3.17 -6.24 5.83
N THR A 125 -3.17 -4.98 5.39
CA THR A 125 -4.27 -4.03 5.62
C THR A 125 -5.58 -4.53 4.99
N THR A 126 -5.52 -5.07 3.76
CA THR A 126 -6.70 -5.62 3.09
C THR A 126 -7.22 -6.87 3.82
N LEU A 127 -6.33 -7.77 4.26
CA LEU A 127 -6.72 -8.94 5.05
C LEU A 127 -7.38 -8.54 6.37
N VAL A 128 -6.78 -7.61 7.12
CA VAL A 128 -7.37 -7.09 8.38
C VAL A 128 -8.72 -6.46 8.12
N GLY A 129 -8.87 -5.69 7.02
CA GLY A 129 -10.15 -5.12 6.61
C GLY A 129 -11.23 -6.19 6.35
N ARG A 130 -10.89 -7.27 5.65
CA ARG A 130 -11.80 -8.39 5.40
C ARG A 130 -12.16 -9.15 6.67
N ILE A 131 -11.20 -9.36 7.57
CA ILE A 131 -11.44 -9.98 8.87
C ILE A 131 -12.38 -9.11 9.70
N ALA A 132 -12.13 -7.79 9.73
CA ALA A 132 -12.98 -6.83 10.42
C ALA A 132 -14.41 -6.80 9.87
N GLU A 133 -14.58 -6.85 8.54
CA GLU A 133 -15.90 -6.96 7.90
C GLU A 133 -16.65 -8.25 8.30
N ALA A 134 -15.94 -9.36 8.45
CA ALA A 134 -16.53 -10.62 8.93
C ALA A 134 -16.82 -10.64 10.43
N ALA A 135 -16.07 -9.85 11.22
CA ALA A 135 -16.17 -9.80 12.68
C ALA A 135 -17.08 -8.69 13.22
N LYS A 136 -17.38 -7.66 12.41
CA LYS A 136 -18.10 -6.46 12.84
C LYS A 136 -19.52 -6.77 13.34
N LYS A 137 -20.01 -5.92 14.27
CA LYS A 137 -21.40 -5.90 14.69
C LYS A 137 -22.31 -5.34 13.57
N PRO A 138 -23.64 -5.61 13.60
CA PRO A 138 -24.55 -5.18 12.53
C PRO A 138 -24.53 -3.68 12.21
N ASP A 139 -24.42 -2.82 13.22
CA ASP A 139 -24.46 -1.36 13.06
C ASP A 139 -23.05 -0.73 12.91
N GLN A 140 -22.00 -1.54 13.01
CA GLN A 140 -20.61 -1.10 12.96
C GLN A 140 -20.13 -1.06 11.49
N LYS A 141 -19.36 -0.03 11.13
CA LYS A 141 -18.72 0.08 9.81
C LYS A 141 -17.22 -0.15 9.90
N VAL A 142 -16.68 -0.67 8.82
CA VAL A 142 -15.24 -0.83 8.65
C VAL A 142 -14.75 0.19 7.62
N TRP A 143 -13.75 0.98 8.01
CA TRP A 143 -13.14 2.01 7.20
C TRP A 143 -11.68 1.63 6.93
N VAL A 144 -11.33 1.39 5.68
CA VAL A 144 -9.97 1.04 5.26
C VAL A 144 -9.41 2.14 4.38
N GLY A 145 -8.23 2.66 4.71
CA GLY A 145 -7.63 3.75 3.95
C GLY A 145 -6.18 4.06 4.33
N GLY A 146 -5.80 5.31 4.21
CA GLY A 146 -4.43 5.79 4.40
C GLY A 146 -3.66 5.87 3.09
N ASN A 147 -2.53 5.17 2.98
CA ASN A 147 -1.73 5.13 1.74
C ASN A 147 -2.41 4.36 0.58
N ILE A 148 -3.55 3.76 0.84
CA ILE A 148 -4.40 3.04 -0.12
C ILE A 148 -5.84 3.56 -0.08
N GLY A 149 -6.58 3.31 -1.15
CA GLY A 149 -8.01 3.63 -1.20
C GLY A 149 -8.32 5.14 -1.24
N MET A 150 -9.46 5.50 -0.66
CA MET A 150 -9.90 6.89 -0.58
C MET A 150 -9.27 7.62 0.62
N PRO A 151 -9.01 8.93 0.50
CA PRO A 151 -8.60 9.75 1.65
C PRO A 151 -9.69 9.76 2.72
N LEU A 152 -9.48 9.07 3.84
CA LEU A 152 -10.48 8.96 4.92
C LEU A 152 -10.72 10.28 5.66
N LEU A 153 -9.83 11.25 5.50
CA LEU A 153 -9.98 12.57 6.12
C LEU A 153 -11.33 13.23 5.80
N THR A 154 -11.81 13.10 4.57
CA THR A 154 -13.11 13.64 4.14
C THR A 154 -14.31 12.86 4.69
N MET A 155 -14.07 11.72 5.32
CA MET A 155 -15.09 10.86 5.92
C MET A 155 -15.13 10.94 7.44
N THR A 156 -14.24 11.73 8.06
CA THR A 156 -14.09 11.82 9.53
C THR A 156 -15.41 12.05 10.24
N ASP A 157 -16.27 12.95 9.71
CA ASP A 157 -17.58 13.27 10.31
C ASP A 157 -18.61 12.14 10.21
N LYS A 158 -18.34 11.10 9.39
CA LYS A 158 -19.20 9.93 9.20
C LYS A 158 -18.76 8.74 10.05
N ILE A 159 -17.52 8.78 10.55
CA ILE A 159 -16.94 7.72 11.37
C ILE A 159 -17.48 7.84 12.78
N GLN A 160 -18.14 6.78 13.27
CA GLN A 160 -18.70 6.72 14.60
C GLN A 160 -17.67 6.15 15.60
N PRO A 161 -17.79 6.45 16.91
CA PRO A 161 -16.85 5.96 17.93
C PRO A 161 -16.71 4.44 17.99
N ASP A 162 -17.75 3.70 17.62
CA ASP A 162 -17.76 2.22 17.62
C ASP A 162 -17.31 1.61 16.29
N ASP A 163 -17.04 2.42 15.26
CA ASP A 163 -16.55 1.93 13.96
C ASP A 163 -15.12 1.38 14.08
N ILE A 164 -14.73 0.58 13.09
CA ILE A 164 -13.37 0.03 12.97
C ILE A 164 -12.63 0.80 11.87
N VAL A 165 -11.52 1.44 12.23
CA VAL A 165 -10.69 2.19 11.29
C VAL A 165 -9.33 1.51 11.13
N ILE A 166 -8.96 1.21 9.88
CA ILE A 166 -7.73 0.51 9.53
C ILE A 166 -6.95 1.36 8.52
N LEU A 167 -5.73 1.75 8.88
CA LEU A 167 -4.87 2.61 8.06
C LEU A 167 -3.61 1.88 7.60
N GLU A 168 -3.37 1.90 6.30
CA GLU A 168 -2.02 1.69 5.77
C GLU A 168 -1.22 2.97 5.90
N LEU A 169 -0.06 2.92 6.57
CA LEU A 169 0.76 4.09 6.84
C LEU A 169 2.16 3.93 6.23
N SER A 170 2.55 4.88 5.37
CA SER A 170 3.90 4.98 4.81
C SER A 170 4.86 5.64 5.78
N SER A 171 6.19 5.49 5.56
CA SER A 171 7.21 6.20 6.36
C SER A 171 7.09 7.72 6.23
N PHE A 172 6.71 8.22 5.04
CA PHE A 172 6.54 9.65 4.78
C PHE A 172 5.36 10.25 5.55
N GLN A 173 4.27 9.50 5.71
CA GLN A 173 3.15 9.93 6.54
C GLN A 173 3.52 9.93 8.01
N LEU A 174 4.26 8.92 8.47
CA LEU A 174 4.66 8.78 9.86
C LEU A 174 5.74 9.78 10.30
N GLU A 175 6.52 10.34 9.37
CA GLU A 175 7.62 11.26 9.68
C GLU A 175 7.17 12.50 10.48
N LEU A 176 5.97 12.99 10.22
CA LEU A 176 5.37 14.14 10.91
C LEU A 176 4.33 13.75 11.97
N THR A 177 4.10 12.45 12.18
CA THR A 177 3.03 11.99 13.07
C THR A 177 3.50 11.98 14.53
N THR A 178 2.71 12.63 15.39
CA THR A 178 2.93 12.73 16.85
C THR A 178 1.80 12.09 17.66
N ILE A 179 0.97 11.27 17.02
CA ILE A 179 -0.09 10.46 17.60
C ILE A 179 0.06 9.06 17.06
N SER A 180 0.02 8.05 17.93
CA SER A 180 0.05 6.64 17.54
C SER A 180 -1.36 6.05 17.49
N PRO A 181 -1.64 5.13 16.55
CA PRO A 181 -2.83 4.31 16.58
C PRO A 181 -2.93 3.46 17.85
N HIS A 182 -4.15 3.16 18.30
CA HIS A 182 -4.38 2.27 19.44
C HIS A 182 -3.79 0.87 19.23
N ILE A 183 -3.92 0.33 18.02
CA ILE A 183 -3.23 -0.88 17.59
C ILE A 183 -2.27 -0.48 16.46
N ALA A 184 -0.98 -0.72 16.63
CA ALA A 184 0.04 -0.34 15.65
C ALA A 184 0.92 -1.53 15.27
N ALA A 185 0.96 -1.85 13.98
CA ALA A 185 1.73 -2.97 13.45
C ALA A 185 2.93 -2.51 12.63
N VAL A 186 4.10 -3.09 12.89
CA VAL A 186 5.32 -2.94 12.09
C VAL A 186 5.70 -4.29 11.51
N LEU A 187 5.48 -4.45 10.17
CA LEU A 187 5.64 -5.74 9.49
C LEU A 187 7.10 -6.11 9.26
N ASN A 188 7.88 -5.17 8.79
CA ASN A 188 9.30 -5.30 8.50
C ASN A 188 9.91 -3.91 8.22
N ILE A 189 11.23 -3.79 8.44
CA ILE A 189 11.98 -2.58 8.10
C ILE A 189 13.26 -3.00 7.37
N THR A 190 13.18 -3.13 6.07
CA THR A 190 14.29 -3.45 5.16
C THR A 190 14.64 -2.24 4.29
N PRO A 191 15.86 -2.14 3.74
CA PRO A 191 16.27 -0.99 2.94
C PRO A 191 15.27 -0.67 1.82
N ASN A 192 14.72 0.54 1.89
CA ASN A 192 13.78 1.09 0.90
C ASN A 192 13.71 2.62 1.06
N HIS A 193 13.46 3.35 -0.03
CA HIS A 193 13.34 4.81 -0.03
C HIS A 193 14.54 5.56 0.59
N LEU A 194 15.76 4.99 0.47
CA LEU A 194 17.00 5.61 0.98
C LEU A 194 17.41 6.86 0.18
N ASP A 195 16.93 6.99 -1.06
CA ASP A 195 17.00 8.21 -1.86
C ASP A 195 16.36 9.41 -1.14
N ARG A 196 15.41 9.15 -0.24
CA ARG A 196 14.65 10.17 0.49
C ARG A 196 15.01 10.25 1.98
N HIS A 197 15.11 9.12 2.66
CA HIS A 197 15.46 9.07 4.09
C HIS A 197 16.97 9.16 4.36
N GLU A 198 17.81 9.02 3.30
CA GLU A 198 19.27 9.07 3.31
C GLU A 198 19.94 7.93 4.10
N THR A 199 19.43 7.55 5.27
CA THR A 199 19.98 6.48 6.10
C THR A 199 18.91 5.51 6.59
N MET A 200 19.32 4.29 6.92
CA MET A 200 18.43 3.29 7.54
C MET A 200 17.91 3.77 8.90
N GLU A 201 18.73 4.45 9.68
CA GLU A 201 18.34 4.98 10.99
C GLU A 201 17.23 6.03 10.87
N ALA A 202 17.28 6.90 9.87
CA ALA A 202 16.22 7.87 9.61
C ALA A 202 14.93 7.16 9.17
N TYR A 203 15.04 6.12 8.33
CA TYR A 203 13.91 5.32 7.89
C TYR A 203 13.25 4.54 9.03
N ILE A 204 14.07 3.93 9.92
CA ILE A 204 13.61 3.25 11.13
C ILE A 204 12.89 4.25 12.04
N ARG A 205 13.51 5.43 12.31
CA ARG A 205 12.88 6.49 13.14
C ARG A 205 11.52 6.93 12.58
N ALA A 206 11.42 7.15 11.28
CA ALA A 206 10.16 7.54 10.65
C ALA A 206 9.07 6.48 10.88
N LYS A 207 9.38 5.19 10.68
CA LYS A 207 8.40 4.11 10.92
C LYS A 207 8.08 3.91 12.39
N LYS A 208 9.07 4.09 13.29
CA LYS A 208 8.89 3.96 14.73
C LYS A 208 7.86 4.95 15.29
N ASN A 209 7.62 6.09 14.62
CA ASN A 209 6.62 7.05 15.06
C ASN A 209 5.20 6.46 15.16
N ILE A 210 4.90 5.38 14.45
CA ILE A 210 3.63 4.65 14.64
C ILE A 210 3.45 4.10 16.06
N LEU A 211 4.55 3.91 16.80
CA LEU A 211 4.60 3.32 18.14
C LEU A 211 4.98 4.34 19.23
N ASN A 212 5.73 5.39 18.88
CA ASN A 212 6.39 6.28 19.85
C ASN A 212 5.44 6.96 20.85
N TYR A 213 4.22 7.16 20.45
CA TYR A 213 3.20 7.90 21.23
C TYR A 213 2.15 6.99 21.84
N GLN A 214 2.36 5.66 21.79
CA GLN A 214 1.48 4.69 22.44
C GLN A 214 1.60 4.79 23.97
N SER A 215 0.45 4.59 24.64
CA SER A 215 0.31 4.47 26.08
C SER A 215 0.42 3.00 26.54
N ALA A 216 0.26 2.74 27.82
CA ALA A 216 0.23 1.39 28.37
C ALA A 216 -1.03 0.58 27.97
N ASP A 217 -2.09 1.26 27.55
CA ASP A 217 -3.35 0.64 27.11
C ASP A 217 -3.36 0.26 25.63
N ASP A 218 -2.35 0.73 24.87
CA ASP A 218 -2.23 0.48 23.45
C ASP A 218 -1.47 -0.82 23.15
N ILE A 219 -1.61 -1.31 21.91
CA ILE A 219 -1.05 -2.61 21.51
C ILE A 219 -0.13 -2.45 20.32
N ALA A 220 1.11 -2.92 20.46
CA ALA A 220 2.06 -3.04 19.38
C ALA A 220 2.03 -4.46 18.78
N VAL A 221 2.07 -4.55 17.45
CA VAL A 221 2.19 -5.83 16.73
C VAL A 221 3.52 -5.85 15.97
N LEU A 222 4.40 -6.78 16.32
CA LEU A 222 5.78 -6.82 15.83
C LEU A 222 6.16 -8.16 15.21
N ASN A 223 6.99 -8.08 14.18
CA ASN A 223 7.57 -9.25 13.50
C ASN A 223 8.87 -9.69 14.18
N ARG A 224 8.90 -10.93 14.69
CA ARG A 224 10.11 -11.51 15.31
C ARG A 224 11.18 -11.89 14.29
N ASP A 225 10.79 -12.14 13.05
CA ASP A 225 11.72 -12.55 11.98
C ASP A 225 12.42 -11.36 11.30
N ASP A 226 12.00 -10.12 11.62
CA ASP A 226 12.64 -8.90 11.13
C ASP A 226 13.33 -8.19 12.31
N GLU A 227 14.64 -8.17 12.29
CA GLU A 227 15.45 -7.64 13.38
C GLU A 227 15.11 -6.19 13.73
N ASN A 228 14.94 -5.33 12.73
CA ASN A 228 14.61 -3.92 12.94
C ASN A 228 13.22 -3.73 13.54
N SER A 229 12.22 -4.51 13.09
CA SER A 229 10.89 -4.51 13.69
C SER A 229 10.95 -5.01 15.13
N TRP A 230 11.62 -6.13 15.37
CA TRP A 230 11.67 -6.75 16.69
C TRP A 230 12.45 -5.92 17.74
N HIS A 231 13.48 -5.19 17.34
CA HIS A 231 14.21 -4.28 18.22
C HIS A 231 13.36 -3.13 18.77
N LEU A 232 12.29 -2.74 18.09
CA LEU A 232 11.41 -1.66 18.56
C LEU A 232 10.73 -1.98 19.89
N ARG A 233 10.60 -3.27 20.26
CA ARG A 233 9.96 -3.71 21.52
C ARG A 233 10.60 -3.11 22.78
N ASN A 234 11.89 -2.76 22.73
CA ASN A 234 12.63 -2.32 23.90
C ASN A 234 12.16 -0.98 24.49
N ASP A 235 11.49 -0.16 23.69
CA ASP A 235 11.04 1.18 24.06
C ASP A 235 9.53 1.28 24.26
N LEU A 236 8.78 0.16 24.17
CA LEU A 236 7.33 0.16 24.22
C LEU A 236 6.80 0.15 25.65
N LYS A 237 5.65 0.81 25.84
CA LYS A 237 4.95 0.91 27.12
C LYS A 237 3.75 -0.03 27.22
N GLY A 238 3.13 -0.31 26.06
CA GLY A 238 1.93 -1.10 25.93
C GLY A 238 2.19 -2.60 25.76
N LYS A 239 1.13 -3.34 25.53
CA LYS A 239 1.18 -4.78 25.25
C LYS A 239 1.80 -5.06 23.89
N ILE A 240 2.47 -6.21 23.78
CA ILE A 240 3.08 -6.64 22.53
C ILE A 240 2.43 -7.95 22.09
N ILE A 241 1.91 -7.98 20.87
CA ILE A 241 1.56 -9.22 20.17
C ILE A 241 2.61 -9.43 19.09
N SER A 242 3.19 -10.61 19.03
CA SER A 242 4.26 -10.87 18.07
C SER A 242 3.88 -11.98 17.09
N PHE A 243 4.44 -11.88 15.88
CA PHE A 243 4.32 -12.93 14.87
C PHE A 243 5.70 -13.28 14.29
N GLY A 244 5.82 -14.51 13.80
CA GLY A 244 7.04 -15.01 13.17
C GLY A 244 6.87 -16.51 12.84
N PHE A 245 7.76 -17.05 11.99
CA PHE A 245 7.63 -18.44 11.54
C PHE A 245 7.84 -19.42 12.68
N ASP A 246 8.82 -19.14 13.55
CA ASP A 246 9.12 -20.04 14.66
C ASP A 246 8.36 -19.64 15.93
N LYS A 247 8.03 -20.64 16.76
CA LYS A 247 7.54 -20.41 18.11
C LYS A 247 8.69 -19.78 18.93
N PRO A 248 8.46 -18.68 19.68
CA PRO A 248 9.50 -18.12 20.52
C PRO A 248 9.86 -19.08 21.65
N ALA A 249 11.17 -19.15 21.98
CA ALA A 249 11.69 -20.01 23.04
C ALA A 249 11.15 -19.59 24.42
N GLU A 250 10.96 -18.28 24.63
CA GLU A 250 10.38 -17.71 25.85
C GLU A 250 9.19 -16.85 25.46
N ASN A 251 8.10 -17.00 26.21
CA ASN A 251 6.90 -16.20 26.08
C ASN A 251 6.48 -15.70 27.46
N ASN A 252 6.44 -14.40 27.65
CA ASN A 252 6.06 -13.76 28.92
C ASN A 252 4.53 -13.74 29.16
N GLY A 253 3.78 -14.58 28.41
CA GLY A 253 2.32 -14.63 28.47
C GLY A 253 1.62 -13.73 27.44
N ASP A 254 2.37 -12.95 26.67
CA ASP A 254 1.83 -12.17 25.57
C ASP A 254 1.36 -13.08 24.42
N PRO A 255 0.30 -12.71 23.67
CA PRO A 255 -0.14 -13.49 22.53
C PRO A 255 0.93 -13.59 21.44
N VAL A 256 1.14 -14.79 20.91
CA VAL A 256 2.09 -15.04 19.83
C VAL A 256 1.43 -15.81 18.67
N ILE A 257 1.78 -15.39 17.45
CA ILE A 257 1.37 -16.07 16.22
C ILE A 257 2.62 -16.70 15.59
N TYR A 258 2.52 -17.97 15.21
CA TYR A 258 3.64 -18.73 14.63
C TYR A 258 3.17 -19.86 13.73
N CYS A 259 4.10 -20.47 12.95
CA CYS A 259 3.84 -21.61 12.13
C CYS A 259 4.36 -22.89 12.79
N GLU A 260 3.54 -23.92 12.87
CA GLU A 260 3.95 -25.24 13.29
C GLU A 260 3.05 -26.31 12.66
N ASN A 261 3.64 -27.45 12.22
CA ASN A 261 2.92 -28.57 11.63
C ASN A 261 2.00 -28.16 10.47
N MET A 262 2.52 -27.36 9.53
CA MET A 262 1.79 -26.86 8.36
C MET A 262 0.53 -26.06 8.71
N ALA A 263 0.51 -25.38 9.85
CA ALA A 263 -0.57 -24.50 10.28
C ALA A 263 -0.05 -23.22 10.91
N ILE A 264 -0.78 -22.12 10.76
CA ILE A 264 -0.61 -20.92 11.57
C ILE A 264 -1.38 -21.12 12.86
N LYS A 265 -0.69 -20.91 13.97
CA LYS A 265 -1.22 -21.07 15.32
C LYS A 265 -1.17 -19.77 16.09
N ARG A 266 -2.08 -19.64 17.05
CA ARG A 266 -2.05 -18.62 18.10
C ARG A 266 -1.85 -19.28 19.45
N GLU A 267 -0.93 -18.76 20.25
CA GLU A 267 -0.86 -19.07 21.68
C GLU A 267 -1.24 -17.81 22.46
N MET A 268 -2.21 -17.95 23.33
CA MET A 268 -2.72 -16.85 24.18
C MET A 268 -3.25 -17.43 25.49
N ASN A 269 -2.83 -16.83 26.63
CA ASN A 269 -3.22 -17.30 27.97
C ASN A 269 -2.92 -18.78 28.24
N GLY A 270 -1.87 -19.35 27.63
CA GLY A 270 -1.49 -20.74 27.75
C GLY A 270 -2.29 -21.72 26.87
N GLU A 271 -3.25 -21.23 26.09
CA GLU A 271 -4.01 -22.02 25.13
C GLU A 271 -3.42 -21.89 23.73
N ILE A 272 -3.33 -23.00 23.00
CA ILE A 272 -2.85 -23.05 21.61
C ILE A 272 -4.01 -23.38 20.69
N GLU A 273 -4.24 -22.50 19.72
CA GLU A 273 -5.33 -22.62 18.75
C GLU A 273 -4.77 -22.67 17.32
N ASN A 274 -5.32 -23.54 16.50
CA ASN A 274 -5.03 -23.58 15.06
C ASN A 274 -5.91 -22.53 14.38
N LEU A 275 -5.30 -21.54 13.73
CA LEU A 275 -6.02 -20.51 13.00
C LEU A 275 -6.35 -20.93 11.57
N ILE A 276 -5.38 -21.51 10.86
CA ILE A 276 -5.53 -21.98 9.47
C ILE A 276 -4.40 -22.95 9.10
N ARG A 277 -4.67 -23.90 8.21
CA ARG A 277 -3.64 -24.71 7.57
C ARG A 277 -3.02 -23.93 6.41
N LEU A 278 -1.72 -24.12 6.16
CA LEU A 278 -1.01 -23.41 5.08
C LEU A 278 -1.55 -23.75 3.69
N ASP A 279 -2.05 -24.98 3.47
CA ASP A 279 -2.66 -25.42 2.21
C ASP A 279 -4.03 -24.78 1.90
N GLN A 280 -4.63 -24.13 2.87
CA GLN A 280 -5.88 -23.36 2.69
C GLN A 280 -5.62 -21.90 2.29
N ILE A 281 -4.37 -21.43 2.40
CA ILE A 281 -3.97 -20.06 2.02
C ILE A 281 -3.70 -20.03 0.52
N ARG A 282 -4.55 -19.32 -0.23
CA ARG A 282 -4.43 -19.22 -1.70
C ARG A 282 -3.30 -18.29 -2.15
N LEU A 283 -2.86 -17.40 -1.25
CA LEU A 283 -1.75 -16.50 -1.55
C LEU A 283 -0.43 -17.28 -1.62
N ARG A 284 0.31 -17.11 -2.71
CA ARG A 284 1.59 -17.78 -2.92
C ARG A 284 2.74 -17.07 -2.20
N GLY A 285 3.73 -17.86 -1.80
CA GLY A 285 5.01 -17.40 -1.28
C GLY A 285 5.06 -17.18 0.23
N ARG A 286 6.24 -17.43 0.79
CA ARG A 286 6.54 -17.32 2.23
C ARG A 286 6.20 -15.91 2.79
N HIS A 287 6.41 -14.86 2.00
CA HIS A 287 6.08 -13.49 2.40
C HIS A 287 4.56 -13.28 2.62
N ASN A 288 3.71 -14.01 1.88
CA ASN A 288 2.25 -13.92 2.08
C ASN A 288 1.77 -14.73 3.29
N ILE A 289 2.47 -15.79 3.65
CA ILE A 289 2.26 -16.48 4.94
C ILE A 289 2.58 -15.49 6.08
N ALA A 290 3.70 -14.76 6.00
CA ALA A 290 4.06 -13.72 6.97
C ALA A 290 3.00 -12.60 7.03
N ASN A 291 2.48 -12.13 5.88
CA ASN A 291 1.39 -11.14 5.83
C ASN A 291 0.11 -11.66 6.49
N THR A 292 -0.19 -12.96 6.32
CA THR A 292 -1.35 -13.61 6.97
C THR A 292 -1.15 -13.72 8.48
N MET A 293 0.05 -14.12 8.93
CA MET A 293 0.38 -14.12 10.36
C MET A 293 0.27 -12.72 10.98
N ALA A 294 0.77 -11.69 10.29
CA ALA A 294 0.63 -10.30 10.69
C ALA A 294 -0.85 -9.89 10.81
N ALA A 295 -1.66 -10.23 9.81
CA ALA A 295 -3.10 -9.94 9.84
C ALA A 295 -3.79 -10.63 11.02
N PHE A 296 -3.43 -11.88 11.34
CA PHE A 296 -3.94 -12.58 12.50
C PHE A 296 -3.47 -11.97 13.83
N ALA A 297 -2.23 -11.51 13.92
CA ALA A 297 -1.71 -10.82 15.09
C ALA A 297 -2.45 -9.49 15.34
N VAL A 298 -2.66 -8.68 14.29
CA VAL A 298 -3.45 -7.44 14.36
C VAL A 298 -4.90 -7.74 14.73
N SER A 299 -5.49 -8.78 14.14
CA SER A 299 -6.87 -9.20 14.43
C SER A 299 -7.03 -9.73 15.85
N THR A 300 -6.01 -10.41 16.39
CA THR A 300 -5.96 -10.82 17.80
C THR A 300 -5.91 -9.60 18.71
N ALA A 301 -5.10 -8.58 18.39
CA ALA A 301 -5.06 -7.31 19.12
C ALA A 301 -6.42 -6.60 19.12
N ALA A 302 -7.14 -6.65 18.00
CA ALA A 302 -8.47 -6.06 17.85
C ALA A 302 -9.60 -6.89 18.48
N GLY A 303 -9.30 -8.09 19.03
CA GLY A 303 -10.29 -8.97 19.63
C GLY A 303 -11.22 -9.67 18.64
N PHE A 304 -10.83 -9.78 17.36
CA PHE A 304 -11.64 -10.48 16.36
C PHE A 304 -11.58 -12.00 16.56
N GLY A 305 -12.71 -12.66 16.32
CA GLY A 305 -12.85 -14.10 16.48
C GLY A 305 -12.11 -14.92 15.41
N ILE A 306 -11.72 -16.16 15.76
CA ILE A 306 -10.98 -17.06 14.86
C ILE A 306 -11.78 -17.40 13.60
N GLU A 307 -13.10 -17.56 13.70
CA GLU A 307 -13.96 -17.85 12.56
C GLU A 307 -13.91 -16.75 11.50
N ALA A 308 -13.90 -15.48 11.92
CA ALA A 308 -13.75 -14.34 11.02
C ALA A 308 -12.35 -14.31 10.37
N MET A 309 -11.30 -14.59 11.15
CA MET A 309 -9.93 -14.71 10.65
C MET A 309 -9.81 -15.79 9.58
N HIS A 310 -10.30 -16.99 9.87
CA HIS A 310 -10.26 -18.14 8.97
C HIS A 310 -11.04 -17.89 7.68
N SER A 311 -12.32 -17.49 7.79
CA SER A 311 -13.19 -17.30 6.63
C SER A 311 -12.68 -16.21 5.68
N ALA A 312 -12.12 -15.13 6.21
CA ALA A 312 -11.57 -14.04 5.41
C ALA A 312 -10.33 -14.49 4.61
N VAL A 313 -9.45 -15.32 5.21
CA VAL A 313 -8.21 -15.75 4.56
C VAL A 313 -8.45 -16.85 3.52
N VAL A 314 -9.28 -17.84 3.80
CA VAL A 314 -9.60 -18.93 2.84
C VAL A 314 -10.16 -18.38 1.52
N ASN A 315 -10.93 -17.31 1.58
CA ASN A 315 -11.54 -16.67 0.42
C ASN A 315 -10.71 -15.52 -0.18
N PHE A 316 -9.50 -15.28 0.33
CA PHE A 316 -8.65 -14.19 -0.14
C PHE A 316 -7.72 -14.66 -1.26
N THR A 317 -7.93 -14.13 -2.45
CA THR A 317 -7.14 -14.43 -3.66
C THR A 317 -6.05 -13.40 -3.97
N GLY A 318 -5.85 -12.44 -3.08
CA GLY A 318 -4.88 -11.35 -3.24
C GLY A 318 -5.53 -9.97 -3.25
N VAL A 319 -4.69 -8.96 -3.27
CA VAL A 319 -5.11 -7.56 -3.49
C VAL A 319 -5.43 -7.39 -4.96
N GLU A 320 -6.53 -6.72 -5.29
CA GLU A 320 -6.89 -6.47 -6.67
C GLU A 320 -5.72 -5.87 -7.45
N HIS A 321 -5.47 -6.43 -8.63
CA HIS A 321 -4.40 -6.02 -9.56
C HIS A 321 -2.96 -6.16 -9.06
N ARG A 322 -2.72 -6.91 -7.96
CA ARG A 322 -1.38 -7.20 -7.43
C ARG A 322 -1.21 -8.70 -7.25
N LEU A 323 -0.56 -9.37 -8.19
CA LEU A 323 -0.43 -10.84 -8.26
C LEU A 323 -1.75 -11.52 -7.86
N GLN A 324 -2.86 -10.94 -8.29
CA GLN A 324 -4.20 -11.40 -7.98
C GLN A 324 -4.52 -12.64 -8.82
N TYR A 325 -4.79 -13.77 -8.17
CA TYR A 325 -5.29 -14.96 -8.87
C TYR A 325 -6.68 -14.67 -9.47
N VAL A 326 -6.84 -14.95 -10.75
CA VAL A 326 -8.10 -14.76 -11.49
C VAL A 326 -8.85 -16.09 -11.61
N ARG A 327 -8.28 -17.05 -12.32
CA ARG A 327 -8.84 -18.42 -12.48
C ARG A 327 -7.79 -19.37 -13.04
N ASN A 328 -8.12 -20.67 -12.99
CA ASN A 328 -7.46 -21.67 -13.84
C ASN A 328 -8.21 -21.78 -15.17
N PHE A 329 -7.48 -21.78 -16.28
CA PHE A 329 -8.02 -22.00 -17.61
C PHE A 329 -7.05 -22.86 -18.42
N HIS A 330 -7.52 -23.97 -18.99
CA HIS A 330 -6.73 -24.98 -19.71
C HIS A 330 -5.55 -25.54 -18.90
N GLY A 331 -5.71 -25.65 -17.57
CA GLY A 331 -4.64 -26.12 -16.67
C GLY A 331 -3.59 -25.08 -16.31
N ALA A 332 -3.64 -23.85 -16.89
CA ALA A 332 -2.80 -22.72 -16.54
C ALA A 332 -3.49 -21.80 -15.52
N ASP A 333 -2.71 -21.29 -14.57
CA ASP A 333 -3.18 -20.32 -13.56
C ASP A 333 -2.98 -18.89 -14.03
N TRP A 334 -4.04 -18.10 -14.07
CA TRP A 334 -4.00 -16.72 -14.57
C TRP A 334 -3.92 -15.72 -13.42
N TYR A 335 -2.97 -14.77 -13.52
CA TYR A 335 -2.71 -13.76 -12.51
C TYR A 335 -2.75 -12.34 -13.08
N ASN A 336 -3.38 -11.43 -12.32
CA ASN A 336 -3.47 -10.02 -12.61
C ASN A 336 -2.49 -9.23 -11.72
N ASP A 337 -1.47 -8.66 -12.33
CA ASP A 337 -0.52 -7.76 -11.69
C ASP A 337 -0.45 -6.41 -12.43
N SER A 338 -1.61 -5.91 -12.84
CA SER A 338 -1.74 -4.65 -13.60
C SER A 338 -1.11 -3.44 -12.90
N ILE A 339 -0.93 -3.49 -11.57
CA ILE A 339 -0.25 -2.46 -10.79
C ILE A 339 1.26 -2.36 -11.08
N ALA A 340 1.86 -3.37 -11.69
CA ALA A 340 3.27 -3.37 -12.08
C ALA A 340 3.49 -2.45 -13.30
N THR A 341 3.59 -1.17 -13.05
CA THR A 341 3.76 -0.11 -14.06
C THR A 341 5.22 0.32 -14.27
N ALA A 342 6.17 -0.51 -13.86
CA ALA A 342 7.61 -0.32 -14.03
C ALA A 342 8.31 -1.67 -14.14
N PRO A 343 9.41 -1.80 -14.95
CA PRO A 343 10.10 -3.06 -15.17
C PRO A 343 10.59 -3.76 -13.89
N GLU A 344 11.08 -3.02 -12.90
CA GLU A 344 11.53 -3.54 -11.60
C GLU A 344 10.41 -4.27 -10.83
N ARG A 345 9.15 -3.81 -10.96
CA ARG A 345 8.00 -4.46 -10.32
C ARG A 345 7.64 -5.76 -11.02
N THR A 346 7.66 -5.75 -12.35
CA THR A 346 7.46 -6.96 -13.15
C THR A 346 8.56 -7.99 -12.89
N LEU A 347 9.80 -7.54 -12.71
CA LEU A 347 10.92 -8.41 -12.33
C LEU A 347 10.65 -9.12 -11.00
N ALA A 348 10.18 -8.38 -9.99
CA ALA A 348 9.80 -8.96 -8.71
C ALA A 348 8.61 -9.94 -8.84
N ALA A 349 7.67 -9.67 -9.74
CA ALA A 349 6.56 -10.55 -10.03
C ALA A 349 7.02 -11.84 -10.70
N VAL A 350 7.89 -11.79 -11.70
CA VAL A 350 8.49 -12.96 -12.38
C VAL A 350 9.17 -13.87 -11.37
N ARG A 351 9.98 -13.31 -10.46
CA ARG A 351 10.70 -14.04 -9.40
C ARG A 351 9.81 -14.66 -8.31
N SER A 352 8.50 -14.41 -8.37
CA SER A 352 7.53 -14.97 -7.40
C SER A 352 6.95 -16.32 -7.85
N PHE A 353 7.35 -16.81 -9.02
CA PHE A 353 6.84 -18.04 -9.59
C PHE A 353 8.00 -18.98 -9.96
N ASP A 354 7.83 -20.27 -9.62
CA ASP A 354 8.72 -21.33 -10.03
C ASP A 354 8.20 -22.04 -11.30
N GLU A 355 6.92 -21.83 -11.64
CA GLU A 355 6.26 -22.40 -12.81
C GLU A 355 6.68 -21.68 -14.10
N PRO A 356 6.64 -22.34 -15.27
CA PRO A 356 6.85 -21.69 -16.56
C PRO A 356 5.84 -20.56 -16.79
N LEU A 357 6.33 -19.42 -17.29
CA LEU A 357 5.50 -18.23 -17.45
C LEU A 357 5.09 -17.99 -18.91
N VAL A 358 3.88 -17.49 -19.09
CA VAL A 358 3.41 -16.76 -20.25
C VAL A 358 3.19 -15.31 -19.81
N MET A 359 4.04 -14.40 -20.29
CA MET A 359 4.06 -13.01 -19.85
C MET A 359 3.23 -12.11 -20.77
N LEU A 360 2.38 -11.25 -20.19
CA LEU A 360 1.72 -10.16 -20.90
C LEU A 360 2.38 -8.83 -20.48
N LEU A 361 3.12 -8.23 -21.43
CA LEU A 361 3.97 -7.05 -21.21
C LEU A 361 3.54 -5.91 -22.13
N GLY A 362 3.51 -4.67 -21.61
CA GLY A 362 3.08 -3.56 -22.47
C GLY A 362 2.70 -2.29 -21.73
N GLY A 363 1.86 -1.48 -22.40
CA GLY A 363 1.48 -0.17 -21.90
C GLY A 363 2.42 0.93 -22.39
N ARG A 364 2.49 2.07 -21.69
CA ARG A 364 3.38 3.21 -22.03
C ARG A 364 4.65 3.17 -21.20
N ASP A 365 5.81 3.30 -21.88
CA ASP A 365 7.13 3.30 -21.24
C ASP A 365 7.37 4.54 -20.38
N LYS A 366 8.07 4.35 -19.24
CA LYS A 366 8.54 5.40 -18.32
C LYS A 366 9.99 5.81 -18.53
N LYS A 367 10.62 5.35 -19.61
CA LYS A 367 12.06 5.50 -19.89
C LYS A 367 12.95 4.87 -18.82
N LEU A 368 12.52 3.72 -18.30
CA LEU A 368 13.24 2.91 -17.33
C LEU A 368 13.99 1.77 -18.05
N PRO A 369 15.07 1.22 -17.45
CA PRO A 369 15.80 0.10 -18.04
C PRO A 369 14.99 -1.20 -18.03
N TRP A 370 15.03 -1.96 -19.14
CA TRP A 370 14.34 -3.22 -19.31
C TRP A 370 15.27 -4.44 -19.34
N ASP A 371 16.59 -4.22 -19.33
CA ASP A 371 17.58 -5.26 -19.59
C ASP A 371 17.56 -6.38 -18.55
N GLU A 372 17.52 -6.06 -17.26
CA GLU A 372 17.49 -7.06 -16.20
C GLU A 372 16.20 -7.89 -16.27
N LEU A 373 15.05 -7.23 -16.47
CA LEU A 373 13.78 -7.92 -16.65
C LEU A 373 13.80 -8.83 -17.89
N ALA A 374 14.34 -8.35 -19.00
CA ALA A 374 14.43 -9.12 -20.24
C ALA A 374 15.27 -10.40 -20.04
N THR A 375 16.38 -10.31 -19.31
CA THR A 375 17.21 -11.48 -18.95
C THR A 375 16.41 -12.47 -18.10
N GLU A 376 15.70 -12.00 -17.09
CA GLU A 376 14.92 -12.87 -16.21
C GLU A 376 13.76 -13.55 -16.94
N ILE A 377 13.09 -12.85 -17.86
CA ILE A 377 12.03 -13.43 -18.69
C ILE A 377 12.56 -14.60 -19.52
N HIS A 378 13.77 -14.51 -20.09
CA HIS A 378 14.38 -15.60 -20.84
C HIS A 378 14.65 -16.87 -20.02
N HIS A 379 14.77 -16.75 -18.70
CA HIS A 379 14.98 -17.87 -17.79
C HIS A 379 13.66 -18.51 -17.29
N HIS A 380 12.59 -17.72 -17.19
CA HIS A 380 11.35 -18.15 -16.53
C HIS A 380 10.17 -18.31 -17.49
N ALA A 381 10.19 -17.64 -18.65
CA ALA A 381 9.05 -17.65 -19.55
C ALA A 381 9.34 -18.39 -20.86
N HIS A 382 8.37 -19.12 -21.37
CA HIS A 382 8.43 -19.69 -22.72
C HIS A 382 7.68 -18.85 -23.75
N ALA A 383 6.80 -17.92 -23.32
CA ALA A 383 6.13 -16.96 -24.22
C ALA A 383 6.03 -15.57 -23.58
N ALA A 384 6.18 -14.54 -24.42
CA ALA A 384 5.97 -13.14 -24.08
C ALA A 384 5.05 -12.50 -25.12
N ILE A 385 3.87 -12.08 -24.64
CA ILE A 385 2.86 -11.38 -25.45
C ILE A 385 3.01 -9.90 -25.19
N LEU A 386 3.34 -9.14 -26.24
CA LEU A 386 3.64 -7.72 -26.16
C LEU A 386 2.49 -6.89 -26.73
N PHE A 387 2.04 -5.88 -26.00
CA PHE A 387 0.90 -5.02 -26.42
C PHE A 387 1.15 -3.53 -26.12
N GLY A 388 0.38 -2.66 -26.78
CA GLY A 388 0.38 -1.22 -26.56
C GLY A 388 1.68 -0.50 -27.01
N GLU A 389 1.83 0.77 -26.60
CA GLU A 389 2.88 1.66 -27.08
C GLU A 389 4.32 1.15 -26.82
N ALA A 390 4.56 0.47 -25.71
CA ALA A 390 5.88 -0.01 -25.31
C ALA A 390 6.30 -1.32 -26.03
N ALA A 391 5.40 -2.03 -26.71
CA ALA A 391 5.68 -3.32 -27.31
C ALA A 391 6.95 -3.37 -28.19
N PRO A 392 7.22 -2.39 -29.11
CA PRO A 392 8.44 -2.41 -29.93
C PRO A 392 9.73 -2.22 -29.10
N LEU A 393 9.67 -1.45 -28.02
CA LEU A 393 10.81 -1.24 -27.11
C LEU A 393 11.11 -2.51 -26.32
N ILE A 394 10.07 -3.14 -25.77
CA ILE A 394 10.17 -4.38 -24.99
C ILE A 394 10.73 -5.49 -25.87
N LYS A 395 10.22 -5.63 -27.12
CA LYS A 395 10.74 -6.58 -28.10
C LYS A 395 12.25 -6.43 -28.32
N LYS A 396 12.72 -5.19 -28.54
CA LYS A 396 14.14 -4.92 -28.69
C LYS A 396 14.96 -5.28 -27.46
N ALA A 397 14.42 -5.06 -26.26
CA ALA A 397 15.11 -5.44 -25.03
C ALA A 397 15.21 -6.97 -24.89
N LEU A 398 14.16 -7.70 -25.19
CA LEU A 398 14.16 -9.17 -25.19
C LEU A 398 15.13 -9.72 -26.25
N GLU A 399 15.09 -9.22 -27.50
CA GLU A 399 15.99 -9.65 -28.57
C GLU A 399 17.48 -9.40 -28.22
N ARG A 400 17.80 -8.25 -27.61
CA ARG A 400 19.16 -7.87 -27.22
C ARG A 400 19.71 -8.75 -26.09
N ASN A 401 18.87 -9.18 -25.16
CA ASN A 401 19.24 -9.96 -23.99
C ASN A 401 18.98 -11.48 -24.19
N LYS A 402 18.72 -11.92 -25.43
CA LYS A 402 18.49 -13.33 -25.76
C LYS A 402 19.71 -14.17 -25.41
N THR A 403 19.49 -15.23 -24.62
CA THR A 403 20.52 -16.24 -24.35
C THR A 403 20.50 -17.33 -25.41
N SER A 404 21.59 -18.06 -25.56
CA SER A 404 21.69 -19.18 -26.51
C SER A 404 20.75 -20.35 -26.19
N GLU A 405 20.29 -20.44 -24.97
CA GLU A 405 19.43 -21.52 -24.45
C GLU A 405 17.94 -21.12 -24.40
N SER A 406 17.63 -19.85 -24.71
CA SER A 406 16.26 -19.35 -24.63
C SER A 406 15.43 -19.74 -25.85
N GLU A 407 14.31 -20.42 -25.60
CA GLU A 407 13.26 -20.75 -26.56
C GLU A 407 12.04 -19.82 -26.45
N LEU A 408 12.22 -18.61 -25.91
CA LEU A 408 11.15 -17.64 -25.69
C LEU A 408 10.45 -17.29 -27.00
N GLU A 409 9.16 -17.59 -27.09
CA GLU A 409 8.30 -17.13 -28.18
C GLU A 409 7.84 -15.69 -27.92
N ILE A 410 8.04 -14.79 -28.88
CA ILE A 410 7.63 -13.37 -28.75
C ILE A 410 6.50 -13.10 -29.75
N ILE A 411 5.33 -12.80 -29.21
CA ILE A 411 4.13 -12.47 -29.97
C ILE A 411 3.79 -11.00 -29.72
N GLN A 412 3.60 -10.23 -30.79
CA GLN A 412 3.20 -8.83 -30.67
C GLN A 412 1.78 -8.66 -31.22
N VAL A 413 0.93 -7.98 -30.44
CA VAL A 413 -0.46 -7.69 -30.73
C VAL A 413 -0.75 -6.21 -30.49
N ASP A 414 -1.91 -5.72 -30.92
CA ASP A 414 -2.23 -4.30 -30.81
C ASP A 414 -2.87 -3.95 -29.44
N SER A 415 -3.65 -4.85 -28.86
CA SER A 415 -4.43 -4.61 -27.65
C SER A 415 -4.19 -5.64 -26.54
N LEU A 416 -4.55 -5.29 -25.31
CA LEU A 416 -4.53 -6.24 -24.18
C LEU A 416 -5.57 -7.36 -24.35
N GLU A 417 -6.72 -7.09 -25.02
CA GLU A 417 -7.71 -8.12 -25.30
C GLU A 417 -7.13 -9.19 -26.22
N GLU A 418 -6.51 -8.79 -27.32
CA GLU A 418 -5.78 -9.71 -28.22
C GLU A 418 -4.63 -10.43 -27.50
N ALA A 419 -3.98 -9.77 -26.53
CA ALA A 419 -2.92 -10.40 -25.74
C ALA A 419 -3.49 -11.51 -24.85
N VAL A 420 -4.69 -11.37 -24.30
CA VAL A 420 -5.38 -12.43 -23.54
C VAL A 420 -5.68 -13.62 -24.44
N ASP A 421 -6.21 -13.39 -25.64
CA ASP A 421 -6.53 -14.46 -26.60
C ASP A 421 -5.25 -15.19 -27.06
N ALA A 422 -4.19 -14.44 -27.38
CA ALA A 422 -2.90 -15.00 -27.75
C ALA A 422 -2.29 -15.85 -26.60
N ALA A 423 -2.34 -15.36 -25.37
CA ALA A 423 -1.87 -16.11 -24.21
C ALA A 423 -2.69 -17.41 -24.00
N ALA A 424 -4.00 -17.37 -24.19
CA ALA A 424 -4.86 -18.55 -24.10
C ALA A 424 -4.52 -19.61 -25.16
N SER A 425 -4.00 -19.20 -26.33
CA SER A 425 -3.62 -20.12 -27.40
C SER A 425 -2.27 -20.80 -27.19
N VAL A 426 -1.36 -20.20 -26.39
CA VAL A 426 0.01 -20.70 -26.20
C VAL A 426 0.25 -21.30 -24.80
N CYS A 427 -0.62 -21.01 -23.82
CA CYS A 427 -0.47 -21.53 -22.47
C CYS A 427 -0.70 -23.05 -22.43
N ARG A 428 -0.03 -23.72 -21.51
CA ARG A 428 -0.03 -25.17 -21.30
C ARG A 428 -0.45 -25.50 -19.88
N GLU A 429 -0.83 -26.74 -19.64
CA GLU A 429 -1.09 -27.23 -18.29
C GLU A 429 0.17 -27.07 -17.40
N GLY A 430 -0.01 -26.48 -16.24
CA GLY A 430 1.04 -26.17 -15.28
C GLY A 430 1.70 -24.78 -15.47
N ASP A 431 1.33 -24.04 -16.51
CA ASP A 431 1.84 -22.67 -16.70
C ASP A 431 1.18 -21.66 -15.76
N VAL A 432 1.85 -20.53 -15.60
CA VAL A 432 1.27 -19.29 -15.07
C VAL A 432 1.19 -18.24 -16.18
N VAL A 433 -0.01 -17.77 -16.48
CA VAL A 433 -0.23 -16.63 -17.36
C VAL A 433 -0.28 -15.37 -16.50
N LEU A 434 0.69 -14.47 -16.69
CA LEU A 434 0.91 -13.32 -15.82
C LEU A 434 0.77 -12.00 -16.60
N LEU A 435 -0.29 -11.23 -16.31
CA LEU A 435 -0.33 -9.82 -16.67
C LEU A 435 0.53 -9.05 -15.69
N SER A 436 1.75 -8.68 -16.06
CA SER A 436 2.62 -7.78 -15.30
C SER A 436 3.32 -6.83 -16.29
N PRO A 437 2.64 -5.73 -16.67
CA PRO A 437 2.92 -5.01 -17.90
C PRO A 437 4.29 -4.32 -17.97
N GLY A 438 4.88 -3.89 -16.83
CA GLY A 438 6.13 -3.12 -16.81
C GLY A 438 6.01 -1.68 -17.33
N GLY A 439 4.89 -1.33 -17.95
CA GLY A 439 4.55 0.01 -18.44
C GLY A 439 3.26 0.55 -17.83
N THR A 440 3.06 1.88 -17.91
CA THR A 440 1.81 2.51 -17.45
C THR A 440 0.65 2.14 -18.35
N SER A 441 -0.58 2.34 -17.87
CA SER A 441 -1.81 2.03 -18.60
C SER A 441 -2.34 3.18 -19.47
N TYR A 442 -1.70 4.36 -19.41
CA TYR A 442 -2.20 5.61 -20.01
C TYR A 442 -2.17 5.67 -21.54
N ASP A 443 -1.76 4.61 -22.20
CA ASP A 443 -1.87 4.42 -23.64
C ASP A 443 -3.27 4.00 -24.08
N ALA A 444 -3.97 3.19 -23.27
CA ALA A 444 -5.28 2.64 -23.64
C ALA A 444 -6.32 2.71 -22.50
N PHE A 445 -5.91 2.95 -21.25
CA PHE A 445 -6.78 2.96 -20.07
C PHE A 445 -6.53 4.22 -19.23
N ARG A 446 -7.54 4.62 -18.46
CA ARG A 446 -7.45 5.75 -17.54
C ARG A 446 -6.42 5.54 -16.42
N ASP A 447 -6.31 4.30 -15.92
CA ASP A 447 -5.41 3.91 -14.85
C ASP A 447 -5.16 2.38 -14.88
N PHE A 448 -4.28 1.90 -13.99
CA PHE A 448 -3.97 0.47 -13.90
C PHE A 448 -5.15 -0.36 -13.37
N GLU A 449 -6.07 0.24 -12.62
CA GLU A 449 -7.26 -0.45 -12.08
C GLU A 449 -8.22 -0.79 -13.22
N GLU A 450 -8.47 0.16 -14.12
CA GLU A 450 -9.30 -0.08 -15.31
C GLU A 450 -8.69 -1.16 -16.22
N ARG A 451 -7.38 -1.09 -16.47
CA ARG A 451 -6.65 -2.13 -17.20
C ARG A 451 -6.79 -3.51 -16.55
N GLY A 452 -6.61 -3.56 -15.24
CA GLY A 452 -6.71 -4.82 -14.49
C GLY A 452 -8.12 -5.39 -14.45
N LYS A 453 -9.17 -4.56 -14.37
CA LYS A 453 -10.56 -4.99 -14.46
C LYS A 453 -10.88 -5.56 -15.83
N ALA A 454 -10.49 -4.86 -16.89
CA ALA A 454 -10.66 -5.31 -18.27
C ALA A 454 -9.98 -6.68 -18.49
N PHE A 455 -8.73 -6.82 -18.07
CA PHE A 455 -8.03 -8.11 -18.12
C PHE A 455 -8.81 -9.22 -17.42
N THR A 456 -9.26 -9.00 -16.18
CA THR A 456 -10.01 -9.99 -15.42
C THR A 456 -11.31 -10.37 -16.14
N GLU A 457 -12.02 -9.41 -16.70
CA GLU A 457 -13.26 -9.65 -17.47
C GLU A 457 -13.01 -10.50 -18.72
N TRP A 458 -11.95 -10.20 -19.48
CA TRP A 458 -11.61 -10.98 -20.69
C TRP A 458 -11.19 -12.39 -20.34
N VAL A 459 -10.32 -12.56 -19.33
CA VAL A 459 -9.91 -13.88 -18.84
C VAL A 459 -11.12 -14.70 -18.39
N MET A 460 -12.10 -14.10 -17.72
CA MET A 460 -13.31 -14.81 -17.28
C MET A 460 -14.24 -15.20 -18.44
N ARG A 461 -14.15 -14.55 -19.61
CA ARG A 461 -14.92 -14.86 -20.83
C ARG A 461 -14.28 -15.94 -21.70
N LEU A 462 -13.02 -16.31 -21.50
CA LEU A 462 -12.36 -17.39 -22.22
C LEU A 462 -13.18 -18.70 -22.08
N THR A 463 -13.43 -19.40 -23.19
CA THR A 463 -14.30 -20.59 -23.26
C THR A 463 -13.55 -21.81 -23.82
#